data_44fc4c5c2e06b3dfbc9284429174dd38
#
_entry.id   44fc4c5c2e06b3dfbc9284429174dd38
#
_cell.length_a   1.000
_cell.length_b   1.000
_cell.length_c   1.000
_cell.angle_alpha   90.00
_cell.angle_beta   90.00
_cell.angle_gamma   90.00
#
_symmetry.space_group_name_H-M   'P 1'
#
loop_
_entity.id
_entity.type
_entity.pdbx_description
1 polymer ?
#
loop_
_entity_poly.entity_id
_entity_poly.type
_entity_poly.pdbx_seq_one_letter_code
_entity_poly.pdbx_strand_id
1 'polypeptide(L)'
;VLGTSVGGGILINGSILTGAHDFAGKFAHILTTQNPSGARYNCFGEDNGNASLCWLVAKHKQLSGIETLNGHIIFDLVEKNDREACAALREFCRTLAFQITNLQIILDPEIIVIAGGISSRAVLLDYITQQLELIYQSDPFPRPRSEIRLAALGNDANLVGACCTWNKLYF
;
A
#
# COMPACT_ATOMS: atom_id res chain seq x y z
N VAL A 1 5.48 2.03 -1.21
CA VAL A 1 5.59 2.97 -0.07
C VAL A 1 4.21 3.54 0.20
N LEU A 2 3.71 3.35 1.44
CA LEU A 2 2.42 3.90 1.91
C LEU A 2 2.70 5.18 2.72
N GLY A 3 2.50 6.32 2.07
CA GLY A 3 2.66 7.65 2.65
C GLY A 3 1.36 8.46 2.54
N THR A 4 1.45 9.77 2.29
CA THR A 4 0.28 10.61 1.97
C THR A 4 -0.51 10.04 0.78
N SER A 5 0.22 9.49 -0.19
CA SER A 5 -0.27 8.72 -1.33
C SER A 5 0.54 7.41 -1.41
N VAL A 6 0.41 6.65 -2.50
CA VAL A 6 1.18 5.43 -2.74
C VAL A 6 2.35 5.73 -3.68
N GLY A 7 3.56 5.45 -3.23
CA GLY A 7 4.75 5.44 -4.09
C GLY A 7 5.17 4.02 -4.44
N GLY A 8 5.98 3.87 -5.48
CA GLY A 8 6.51 2.56 -5.84
C GLY A 8 7.80 2.62 -6.65
N GLY A 9 8.38 1.46 -6.82
CA GLY A 9 9.54 1.21 -7.67
C GLY A 9 9.61 -0.28 -7.98
N ILE A 10 10.14 -0.61 -9.14
CA ILE A 10 10.26 -1.98 -9.62
C ILE A 10 11.75 -2.26 -9.84
N LEU A 11 12.25 -3.33 -9.24
CA LEU A 11 13.60 -3.83 -9.47
C LEU A 11 13.55 -5.12 -10.28
N ILE A 12 14.33 -5.16 -11.35
CA ILE A 12 14.51 -6.36 -12.18
C ILE A 12 16.01 -6.62 -12.30
N ASN A 13 16.47 -7.78 -11.86
CA ASN A 13 17.88 -8.16 -11.88
C ASN A 13 18.80 -7.09 -11.23
N GLY A 14 18.38 -6.53 -10.10
CA GLY A 14 19.15 -5.53 -9.35
C GLY A 14 19.12 -4.13 -9.93
N SER A 15 18.39 -3.89 -11.02
CA SER A 15 18.25 -2.58 -11.66
C SER A 15 16.83 -2.03 -11.52
N ILE A 16 16.72 -0.71 -11.36
CA ILE A 16 15.43 -0.04 -11.31
C ILE A 16 14.85 -0.01 -12.73
N LEU A 17 13.62 -0.47 -12.87
CA LEU A 17 12.83 -0.32 -14.10
C LEU A 17 12.30 1.11 -14.18
N THR A 18 12.76 1.90 -15.15
CA THR A 18 12.29 3.27 -15.36
C THR A 18 11.19 3.35 -16.43
N GLY A 19 11.22 2.45 -17.42
CA GLY A 19 10.31 2.48 -18.57
C GLY A 19 10.74 3.52 -19.61
N ALA A 20 9.98 3.64 -20.69
CA ALA A 20 10.29 4.51 -21.81
C ALA A 20 10.22 6.02 -21.48
N HIS A 21 9.49 6.38 -20.44
CA HIS A 21 9.21 7.77 -20.04
C HIS A 21 9.50 8.01 -18.56
N ASP A 22 10.34 7.21 -17.92
CA ASP A 22 10.66 7.25 -16.48
C ASP A 22 9.40 7.18 -15.57
N PHE A 23 8.37 6.49 -16.07
CA PHE A 23 7.07 6.41 -15.39
C PHE A 23 6.76 5.02 -14.80
N ALA A 24 7.60 4.02 -15.03
CA ALA A 24 7.40 2.69 -14.45
C ALA A 24 7.46 2.75 -12.91
N GLY A 25 6.58 2.01 -12.25
CA GLY A 25 6.50 2.01 -10.78
C GLY A 25 5.76 3.21 -10.16
N LYS A 26 5.18 4.12 -10.94
CA LYS A 26 4.33 5.21 -10.45
C LYS A 26 2.95 4.69 -10.05
N PHE A 27 2.91 3.79 -9.08
CA PHE A 27 1.72 3.03 -8.70
C PHE A 27 0.55 3.89 -8.24
N ALA A 28 0.80 5.11 -7.74
CA ALA A 28 -0.27 6.05 -7.38
C ALA A 28 -1.28 6.30 -8.51
N HIS A 29 -0.85 6.19 -9.76
CA HIS A 29 -1.66 6.49 -10.94
C HIS A 29 -2.42 5.28 -11.50
N ILE A 30 -2.30 4.10 -10.89
CA ILE A 30 -3.11 2.95 -11.27
C ILE A 30 -4.57 3.27 -10.98
N LEU A 31 -5.41 3.21 -12.00
CA LEU A 31 -6.85 3.44 -11.85
C LEU A 31 -7.49 2.25 -11.12
N THR A 32 -8.32 2.55 -10.13
CA THR A 32 -8.97 1.54 -9.30
C THR A 32 -10.44 1.41 -9.62
N THR A 33 -11.16 2.51 -9.60
CA THR A 33 -12.61 2.52 -9.88
C THR A 33 -13.01 3.78 -10.61
N GLN A 34 -14.10 3.72 -11.35
CA GLN A 34 -14.75 4.91 -11.89
C GLN A 34 -15.63 5.53 -10.78
N ASN A 35 -15.49 6.84 -10.59
CA ASN A 35 -16.37 7.56 -9.67
C ASN A 35 -17.84 7.40 -10.13
N PRO A 36 -18.81 7.18 -9.22
CA PRO A 36 -20.21 7.04 -9.59
C PRO A 36 -20.79 8.19 -10.42
N SER A 37 -20.25 9.40 -10.28
CA SER A 37 -20.63 10.54 -11.12
C SER A 37 -20.14 10.46 -12.56
N GLY A 38 -19.19 9.54 -12.85
CA GLY A 38 -18.50 9.43 -14.13
C GLY A 38 -17.52 10.57 -14.44
N ALA A 39 -17.38 11.54 -13.54
CA ALA A 39 -16.59 12.75 -13.77
C ALA A 39 -15.07 12.51 -13.64
N ARG A 40 -14.65 11.50 -12.89
CA ARG A 40 -13.23 11.14 -12.67
C ARG A 40 -13.10 9.68 -12.29
N TYR A 41 -11.87 9.20 -12.33
CA TYR A 41 -11.50 7.88 -11.83
C TYR A 41 -10.78 8.01 -10.50
N ASN A 42 -10.99 7.07 -9.61
CA ASN A 42 -10.16 6.91 -8.42
C ASN A 42 -8.84 6.23 -8.81
N CYS A 43 -7.82 6.48 -8.05
CA CYS A 43 -6.52 5.86 -8.27
C CYS A 43 -5.97 5.23 -6.99
N PHE A 44 -5.01 4.34 -7.16
CA PHE A 44 -4.41 3.61 -6.05
C PHE A 44 -3.81 4.54 -4.99
N GLY A 45 -3.24 5.68 -5.40
CA GLY A 45 -2.69 6.67 -4.50
C GLY A 45 -3.75 7.34 -3.61
N GLU A 46 -4.96 7.52 -4.13
CA GLU A 46 -6.10 8.06 -3.37
C GLU A 46 -6.70 7.00 -2.45
N ASP A 47 -6.87 5.77 -2.94
CA ASP A 47 -7.54 4.71 -2.19
C ASP A 47 -6.69 4.11 -1.05
N ASN A 48 -5.36 4.16 -1.17
CA ASN A 48 -4.44 3.53 -0.22
C ASN A 48 -3.38 4.49 0.35
N GLY A 49 -3.57 5.80 0.24
CA GLY A 49 -2.79 6.78 0.99
C GLY A 49 -3.22 6.89 2.46
N ASN A 50 -2.38 7.48 3.29
CA ASN A 50 -2.66 7.66 4.72
C ASN A 50 -3.96 8.46 4.97
N ALA A 51 -4.25 9.45 4.12
CA ALA A 51 -5.51 10.21 4.20
C ALA A 51 -6.73 9.31 4.00
N SER A 52 -6.65 8.33 3.09
CA SER A 52 -7.73 7.36 2.87
C SER A 52 -8.02 6.54 4.13
N LEU A 53 -6.99 6.05 4.81
CA LEU A 53 -7.18 5.32 6.07
C LEU A 53 -7.85 6.20 7.14
N CYS A 54 -7.44 7.47 7.26
CA CYS A 54 -8.09 8.40 8.18
C CYS A 54 -9.57 8.61 7.84
N TRP A 55 -9.89 8.80 6.56
CA TRP A 55 -11.27 8.94 6.11
C TRP A 55 -12.11 7.69 6.33
N LEU A 56 -11.54 6.50 6.14
CA LEU A 56 -12.21 5.24 6.44
C LEU A 56 -12.55 5.12 7.94
N VAL A 57 -11.61 5.47 8.81
CA VAL A 57 -11.88 5.48 10.27
C VAL A 57 -12.93 6.51 10.63
N ALA A 58 -12.86 7.72 10.09
CA ALA A 58 -13.85 8.76 10.32
C ALA A 58 -15.25 8.31 9.86
N LYS A 59 -15.36 7.69 8.68
CA LYS A 59 -16.61 7.10 8.15
C LYS A 59 -17.17 6.04 9.09
N HIS A 60 -16.35 5.09 9.54
CA HIS A 60 -16.80 4.02 10.45
C HIS A 60 -17.20 4.54 11.83
N LYS A 61 -16.50 5.55 12.34
CA LYS A 61 -16.79 6.19 13.63
C LYS A 61 -17.84 7.32 13.53
N GLN A 62 -18.32 7.63 12.34
CA GLN A 62 -19.28 8.73 12.08
C GLN A 62 -18.75 10.10 12.56
N LEU A 63 -17.44 10.34 12.38
CA LEU A 63 -16.82 11.62 12.70
C LEU A 63 -17.08 12.64 11.58
N SER A 64 -17.11 13.92 11.93
CA SER A 64 -17.31 15.01 10.96
C SER A 64 -16.06 15.33 10.12
N GLY A 65 -14.89 14.86 10.53
CA GLY A 65 -13.62 15.09 9.83
C GLY A 65 -12.50 14.18 10.32
N ILE A 66 -11.29 14.41 9.83
CA ILE A 66 -10.10 13.59 10.10
C ILE A 66 -9.03 14.31 10.91
N GLU A 67 -9.29 15.51 11.38
CA GLU A 67 -8.30 16.42 12.01
C GLU A 67 -7.63 15.82 13.24
N THR A 68 -8.34 14.94 13.94
CA THR A 68 -7.84 14.23 15.12
C THR A 68 -7.22 12.87 14.82
N LEU A 69 -7.17 12.47 13.54
CA LEU A 69 -6.70 11.17 13.12
C LEU A 69 -5.35 11.26 12.42
N ASN A 70 -4.51 10.29 12.70
CA ASN A 70 -3.29 10.00 11.95
C ASN A 70 -2.97 8.51 12.06
N GLY A 71 -1.99 8.05 11.30
CA GLY A 71 -1.61 6.64 11.29
C GLY A 71 -1.28 6.08 12.67
N HIS A 72 -0.56 6.80 13.53
CA HIS A 72 -0.22 6.34 14.87
C HIS A 72 -1.46 6.12 15.73
N ILE A 73 -2.35 7.11 15.80
CA ILE A 73 -3.60 7.02 16.56
C ILE A 73 -4.46 5.86 16.07
N ILE A 74 -4.56 5.68 14.75
CA ILE A 74 -5.38 4.61 14.17
C ILE A 74 -4.82 3.24 14.56
N PHE A 75 -3.52 3.03 14.43
CA PHE A 75 -2.91 1.75 14.79
C PHE A 75 -2.98 1.48 16.29
N ASP A 76 -2.85 2.50 17.14
CA ASP A 76 -3.07 2.35 18.60
C ASP A 76 -4.52 1.93 18.93
N LEU A 77 -5.50 2.42 18.16
CA LEU A 77 -6.90 1.99 18.27
C LEU A 77 -7.07 0.53 17.82
N VAL A 78 -6.45 0.15 16.70
CA VAL A 78 -6.50 -1.23 16.19
C VAL A 78 -5.88 -2.20 17.19
N GLU A 79 -4.72 -1.88 17.77
CA GLU A 79 -4.06 -2.72 18.77
C GLU A 79 -4.89 -2.86 20.06
N LYS A 80 -5.76 -1.88 20.35
CA LYS A 80 -6.75 -1.94 21.44
C LYS A 80 -8.06 -2.65 21.04
N ASN A 81 -8.12 -3.23 19.84
CA ASN A 81 -9.30 -3.90 19.29
C ASN A 81 -10.53 -2.97 19.16
N ASP A 82 -10.31 -1.68 18.87
CA ASP A 82 -11.41 -0.76 18.53
C ASP A 82 -12.10 -1.27 17.27
N ARG A 83 -13.40 -1.54 17.38
CA ARG A 83 -14.19 -2.22 16.33
C ARG A 83 -14.20 -1.45 15.02
N GLU A 84 -14.40 -0.16 15.09
CA GLU A 84 -14.51 0.74 13.94
C GLU A 84 -13.15 0.92 13.25
N ALA A 85 -12.08 1.11 14.02
CA ALA A 85 -10.73 1.20 13.49
C ALA A 85 -10.29 -0.11 12.81
N CYS A 86 -10.60 -1.26 13.43
CA CYS A 86 -10.33 -2.58 12.84
C CYS A 86 -11.11 -2.80 11.54
N ALA A 87 -12.38 -2.36 11.47
CA ALA A 87 -13.19 -2.45 10.26
C ALA A 87 -12.63 -1.56 9.14
N ALA A 88 -12.23 -0.34 9.46
CA ALA A 88 -11.60 0.59 8.54
C ALA A 88 -10.26 0.06 8.00
N LEU A 89 -9.39 -0.48 8.87
CA LEU A 89 -8.12 -1.07 8.45
C LEU A 89 -8.35 -2.29 7.54
N ARG A 90 -9.36 -3.10 7.80
CA ARG A 90 -9.73 -4.23 6.94
C ARG A 90 -10.17 -3.76 5.56
N GLU A 91 -10.99 -2.71 5.46
CA GLU A 91 -11.43 -2.12 4.20
C GLU A 91 -10.24 -1.57 3.42
N PHE A 92 -9.34 -0.85 4.08
CA PHE A 92 -8.09 -0.33 3.51
C PHE A 92 -7.19 -1.46 2.97
N CYS A 93 -6.96 -2.51 3.77
CA CYS A 93 -6.11 -3.63 3.36
C CYS A 93 -6.73 -4.47 2.25
N ARG A 94 -8.06 -4.50 2.13
CA ARG A 94 -8.74 -5.18 1.01
C ARG A 94 -8.44 -4.51 -0.32
N THR A 95 -8.52 -3.18 -0.41
CA THR A 95 -8.17 -2.47 -1.64
C THR A 95 -6.68 -2.59 -1.96
N LEU A 96 -5.82 -2.54 -0.95
CA LEU A 96 -4.39 -2.77 -1.11
C LEU A 96 -4.08 -4.18 -1.63
N ALA A 97 -4.76 -5.21 -1.10
CA ALA A 97 -4.58 -6.60 -1.52
C ALA A 97 -5.00 -6.81 -2.99
N PHE A 98 -6.03 -6.11 -3.48
CA PHE A 98 -6.39 -6.15 -4.90
C PHE A 98 -5.24 -5.64 -5.78
N GLN A 99 -4.61 -4.53 -5.40
CA GLN A 99 -3.51 -3.98 -6.17
C GLN A 99 -2.24 -4.84 -6.08
N ILE A 100 -1.95 -5.41 -4.91
CA ILE A 100 -0.87 -6.40 -4.76
C ILE A 100 -1.10 -7.59 -5.70
N THR A 101 -2.31 -8.12 -5.75
CA THR A 101 -2.67 -9.23 -6.65
C THR A 101 -2.53 -8.84 -8.12
N ASN A 102 -2.94 -7.64 -8.51
CA ASN A 102 -2.78 -7.14 -9.87
C ASN A 102 -1.29 -7.01 -10.24
N LEU A 103 -0.48 -6.45 -9.35
CA LEU A 103 0.96 -6.32 -9.56
C LEU A 103 1.64 -7.69 -9.64
N GLN A 104 1.20 -8.67 -8.86
CA GLN A 104 1.69 -10.03 -8.96
C GLN A 104 1.40 -10.64 -10.32
N ILE A 105 0.20 -10.47 -10.86
CA ILE A 105 -0.16 -11.02 -12.18
C ILE A 105 0.63 -10.34 -13.31
N ILE A 106 0.91 -9.04 -13.19
CA ILE A 106 1.58 -8.27 -14.24
C ILE A 106 3.10 -8.48 -14.22
N LEU A 107 3.70 -8.55 -13.02
CA LEU A 107 5.15 -8.50 -12.83
C LEU A 107 5.74 -9.81 -12.32
N ASP A 108 4.92 -10.67 -11.72
CA ASP A 108 5.33 -11.92 -11.04
C ASP A 108 6.59 -11.72 -10.16
N PRO A 109 6.58 -10.77 -9.21
CA PRO A 109 7.76 -10.49 -8.41
C PRO A 109 7.95 -11.56 -7.33
N GLU A 110 9.20 -11.88 -7.03
CA GLU A 110 9.58 -12.75 -5.92
C GLU A 110 9.10 -12.16 -4.57
N ILE A 111 9.30 -10.85 -4.39
CA ILE A 111 9.00 -10.13 -3.16
C ILE A 111 8.29 -8.81 -3.46
N ILE A 112 7.28 -8.49 -2.64
CA ILE A 112 6.68 -7.16 -2.57
C ILE A 112 6.98 -6.56 -1.18
N VAL A 113 7.72 -5.45 -1.15
CA VAL A 113 8.09 -4.77 0.08
C VAL A 113 7.16 -3.59 0.35
N ILE A 114 6.48 -3.60 1.49
CA ILE A 114 5.64 -2.52 1.97
C ILE A 114 6.47 -1.60 2.86
N ALA A 115 6.62 -0.35 2.45
CA ALA A 115 7.37 0.68 3.17
C ALA A 115 6.49 1.91 3.46
N GLY A 116 6.98 2.83 4.28
CA GLY A 116 6.31 4.08 4.63
C GLY A 116 5.97 4.17 6.11
N GLY A 117 5.44 5.32 6.55
CA GLY A 117 5.21 5.60 7.97
C GLY A 117 4.31 4.62 8.69
N ILE A 118 3.32 4.06 8.00
CA ILE A 118 2.38 3.09 8.59
C ILE A 118 2.89 1.64 8.52
N SER A 119 3.95 1.36 7.76
CA SER A 119 4.49 0.01 7.58
C SER A 119 5.33 -0.49 8.78
N SER A 120 5.60 0.36 9.76
CA SER A 120 6.31 -0.04 10.99
C SER A 120 5.48 -0.91 11.94
N ARG A 121 4.19 -1.04 11.70
CA ARG A 121 3.25 -1.80 12.54
C ARG A 121 3.02 -3.20 11.97
N ALA A 122 3.44 -4.22 12.70
CA ALA A 122 3.31 -5.63 12.29
C ALA A 122 1.85 -6.02 11.95
N VAL A 123 0.90 -5.47 12.70
CA VAL A 123 -0.54 -5.71 12.49
C VAL A 123 -1.00 -5.35 11.06
N LEU A 124 -0.35 -4.41 10.39
CA LEU A 124 -0.66 -4.08 9.00
C LEU A 124 -0.42 -5.29 8.08
N LEU A 125 0.71 -5.98 8.26
CA LEU A 125 1.04 -7.18 7.47
C LEU A 125 0.01 -8.30 7.70
N ASP A 126 -0.44 -8.48 8.94
CA ASP A 126 -1.46 -9.49 9.26
C ASP A 126 -2.76 -9.21 8.52
N TYR A 127 -3.23 -7.95 8.51
CA TYR A 127 -4.43 -7.56 7.79
C TYR A 127 -4.27 -7.70 6.26
N ILE A 128 -3.13 -7.31 5.69
CA ILE A 128 -2.84 -7.51 4.26
C ILE A 128 -2.88 -8.99 3.92
N THR A 129 -2.19 -9.83 4.69
CA THR A 129 -2.12 -11.27 4.47
C THR A 129 -3.49 -11.92 4.55
N GLN A 130 -4.31 -11.54 5.53
CA GLN A 130 -5.69 -12.02 5.63
C GLN A 130 -6.52 -11.68 4.38
N GLN A 131 -6.41 -10.46 3.86
CA GLN A 131 -7.15 -10.07 2.66
C GLN A 131 -6.63 -10.77 1.39
N LEU A 132 -5.33 -10.97 1.27
CA LEU A 132 -4.74 -11.76 0.18
C LEU A 132 -5.22 -13.20 0.21
N GLU A 133 -5.25 -13.81 1.40
CA GLU A 133 -5.73 -15.18 1.55
C GLU A 133 -7.20 -15.33 1.11
N LEU A 134 -8.06 -14.37 1.44
CA LEU A 134 -9.45 -14.36 0.96
C LEU A 134 -9.54 -14.29 -0.57
N ILE A 135 -8.68 -13.50 -1.22
CA ILE A 135 -8.59 -13.44 -2.68
C ILE A 135 -8.16 -14.79 -3.25
N TYR A 136 -7.09 -15.37 -2.70
CA TYR A 136 -6.56 -16.65 -3.17
C TYR A 136 -7.55 -17.81 -2.99
N GLN A 137 -8.30 -17.83 -1.89
CA GLN A 137 -9.32 -18.85 -1.65
C GLN A 137 -10.54 -18.71 -2.59
N SER A 138 -10.82 -17.49 -3.06
CA SER A 138 -11.92 -17.25 -4.00
C SER A 138 -11.56 -17.57 -5.45
N ASP A 139 -10.28 -17.74 -5.75
CA ASP A 139 -9.80 -17.99 -7.10
C ASP A 139 -9.83 -19.50 -7.41
N PRO A 140 -10.49 -19.92 -8.49
CA PRO A 140 -10.50 -21.32 -8.91
C PRO A 140 -9.16 -21.81 -9.48
N PHE A 141 -8.22 -20.89 -9.79
CA PHE A 141 -6.94 -21.21 -10.37
C PHE A 141 -5.80 -20.99 -9.36
N PRO A 142 -4.94 -22.00 -9.13
CA PRO A 142 -3.76 -21.83 -8.29
C PRO A 142 -2.84 -20.77 -8.92
N ARG A 143 -2.40 -19.81 -8.09
CA ARG A 143 -1.47 -18.75 -8.50
C ARG A 143 -0.17 -18.83 -7.70
N PRO A 144 0.97 -18.46 -8.28
CA PRO A 144 2.17 -18.20 -7.51
C PRO A 144 1.89 -17.04 -6.54
N ARG A 145 2.57 -17.04 -5.40
CA ARG A 145 2.39 -16.05 -4.34
C ARG A 145 3.73 -15.35 -4.10
N SER A 146 3.76 -14.04 -4.33
CA SER A 146 4.89 -13.22 -3.91
C SER A 146 5.01 -13.19 -2.39
N GLU A 147 6.21 -13.19 -1.88
CA GLU A 147 6.44 -12.92 -0.47
C GLU A 147 6.13 -11.45 -0.16
N ILE A 148 5.34 -11.17 0.88
CA ILE A 148 5.05 -9.81 1.32
C ILE A 148 5.88 -9.52 2.56
N ARG A 149 6.70 -8.48 2.52
CA ARG A 149 7.52 -8.04 3.64
C ARG A 149 7.30 -6.58 3.99
N LEU A 150 7.47 -6.25 5.25
CA LEU A 150 7.61 -4.86 5.68
C LEU A 150 9.07 -4.41 5.48
N ALA A 151 9.25 -3.14 5.10
CA ALA A 151 10.61 -2.59 4.92
C ALA A 151 11.35 -2.54 6.25
N ALA A 152 12.57 -3.08 6.28
CA ALA A 152 13.40 -3.12 7.48
C ALA A 152 13.85 -1.73 7.96
N LEU A 153 13.96 -0.76 7.04
CA LEU A 153 14.45 0.59 7.34
C LEU A 153 13.33 1.61 7.59
N GLY A 154 12.05 1.19 7.55
CA GLY A 154 10.92 2.10 7.77
C GLY A 154 10.98 3.36 6.89
N ASN A 155 10.90 4.54 7.49
CA ASN A 155 10.99 5.84 6.80
C ASN A 155 12.39 6.15 6.25
N ASP A 156 13.44 5.58 6.83
CA ASP A 156 14.82 5.85 6.41
C ASP A 156 15.17 5.14 5.10
N ALA A 157 14.33 4.22 4.63
CA ALA A 157 14.51 3.53 3.36
C ALA A 157 14.69 4.48 2.18
N ASN A 158 13.99 5.62 2.17
CA ASN A 158 14.12 6.63 1.12
C ASN A 158 15.49 7.33 1.14
N LEU A 159 16.01 7.64 2.32
CA LEU A 159 17.32 8.26 2.50
C LEU A 159 18.45 7.31 2.06
N VAL A 160 18.38 6.06 2.51
CA VAL A 160 19.35 5.03 2.12
C VAL A 160 19.29 4.77 0.62
N GLY A 161 18.10 4.69 0.04
CA GLY A 161 17.90 4.53 -1.41
C GLY A 161 18.49 5.69 -2.21
N ALA A 162 18.33 6.93 -1.77
CA ALA A 162 18.92 8.10 -2.38
C ALA A 162 20.47 8.05 -2.32
N CYS A 163 21.04 7.69 -1.16
CA CYS A 163 22.50 7.51 -1.02
C CYS A 163 23.04 6.41 -1.94
N CYS A 164 22.35 5.27 -2.02
CA CYS A 164 22.75 4.18 -2.91
C CYS A 164 22.72 4.58 -4.39
N THR A 165 21.71 5.35 -4.79
CA THR A 165 21.57 5.86 -6.16
C THR A 165 22.68 6.86 -6.47
N TRP A 166 22.96 7.78 -5.55
CA TRP A 166 24.05 8.74 -5.68
C TRP A 166 25.40 8.05 -5.86
N ASN A 167 25.73 7.07 -5.01
CA ASN A 167 26.98 6.32 -5.10
C ASN A 167 27.13 5.59 -6.44
N LYS A 168 26.05 5.02 -6.98
CA LYS A 168 26.09 4.35 -8.31
C LYS A 168 26.30 5.32 -9.48
N LEU A 169 25.89 6.59 -9.33
CA LEU A 169 25.99 7.58 -10.42
C LEU A 169 27.33 8.32 -10.43
N TYR A 170 28.00 8.42 -9.30
CA TYR A 170 29.15 9.30 -9.15
C TYR A 170 30.45 8.60 -8.68
N PHE A 171 30.36 7.32 -8.29
CA PHE A 171 31.46 6.46 -7.86
C PHE A 171 31.33 5.03 -8.42
#